data_9009728b287e0674508dc86a824d0427
#
_entry.id   9009728b287e0674508dc86a824d0427
#
_cell.length_a   1.000
_cell.length_b   1.000
_cell.length_c   1.000
_cell.angle_alpha   90.00
_cell.angle_beta   90.00
_cell.angle_gamma   90.00
#
_symmetry.space_group_name_H-M   'P 1'
#
loop_
_entity.id
_entity.type
_entity.pdbx_description
1 polymer ?
#
loop_
_entity_poly.entity_id
_entity_poly.type
_entity_poly.pdbx_seq_one_letter_code
_entity_poly.pdbx_strand_id
1 'polypeptide(L)'
;MKQKIKISNRLVFMLACLFSYLVLFQTTVRAQDDKEETKEAPAKKAKVKPVKNTFQSVWIIDNQTVTVPIKGTFEMDIQHRFGTVQKGYEDFWGFFAPSNIRLGFSYSPINRLNIGIGITKRNMLWDASAKYAVITQTPHKYPVSVSYYVNMAYDTRKDKDKSIFKYQSQRMSFFHQLIIARKVTNKFSVQVAPSLSHQNAVNGYYIKNDSTGTEIYKEMKFNHFAIAFSGRYKITGTMAVMVNYDQPLTKHADKNPSPNLSFGIEVNTSSHAFQVFLGNYYNLNPQQNNLYNTYAPFGYTNYDGSKVNGGQFVIGFNITRLWNF
;
A
#
# COMPACT_ATOMS: atom_id res chain seq x y z
N MET A 1 10.47 27.39 4.49
CA MET A 1 11.58 26.83 3.65
C MET A 1 10.98 25.78 2.71
N LYS A 2 11.02 25.99 1.39
CA LYS A 2 10.31 25.14 0.41
C LYS A 2 11.20 23.98 -0.02
N GLN A 3 10.97 22.80 0.54
CA GLN A 3 11.60 21.55 0.11
C GLN A 3 11.10 21.17 -1.29
N LYS A 4 11.88 21.34 -2.32
CA LYS A 4 11.60 20.78 -3.65
C LYS A 4 12.23 19.38 -3.74
N ILE A 5 11.51 18.36 -3.29
CA ILE A 5 11.81 17.02 -3.77
C ILE A 5 11.41 17.01 -5.25
N LYS A 6 12.38 17.25 -6.11
CA LYS A 6 12.24 17.04 -7.56
C LYS A 6 12.36 15.55 -7.86
N ILE A 7 11.48 14.73 -7.28
CA ILE A 7 11.19 13.44 -7.92
C ILE A 7 10.35 13.82 -9.12
N SER A 8 10.96 13.63 -10.25
CA SER A 8 10.47 14.06 -11.54
C SER A 8 9.04 13.57 -11.73
N ASN A 9 8.08 14.48 -11.95
CA ASN A 9 6.78 14.14 -12.51
C ASN A 9 6.93 13.21 -13.74
N ARG A 10 8.11 13.18 -14.35
CA ARG A 10 8.52 12.27 -15.42
C ARG A 10 8.50 10.81 -14.96
N LEU A 11 8.92 10.47 -13.74
CA LEU A 11 8.90 9.09 -13.26
C LEU A 11 7.46 8.59 -13.06
N VAL A 12 6.60 9.40 -12.45
CA VAL A 12 5.16 9.07 -12.28
C VAL A 12 4.49 8.95 -13.64
N PHE A 13 4.79 9.88 -14.55
CA PHE A 13 4.26 9.84 -15.91
C PHE A 13 4.75 8.61 -16.67
N MET A 14 6.04 8.26 -16.58
CA MET A 14 6.59 7.05 -17.19
C MET A 14 5.96 5.77 -16.63
N LEU A 15 5.79 5.68 -15.30
CA LEU A 15 5.14 4.54 -14.65
C LEU A 15 3.67 4.43 -15.04
N ALA A 16 2.97 5.56 -15.12
CA ALA A 16 1.58 5.60 -15.58
C ALA A 16 1.45 5.23 -17.05
N CYS A 17 2.36 5.71 -17.92
CA CYS A 17 2.41 5.33 -19.34
C CYS A 17 2.74 3.85 -19.51
N LEU A 18 3.70 3.32 -18.76
CA LEU A 18 4.05 1.90 -18.78
C LEU A 18 2.87 1.03 -18.33
N PHE A 19 2.17 1.43 -17.27
CA PHE A 19 0.99 0.74 -16.81
C PHE A 19 -0.14 0.80 -17.85
N SER A 20 -0.40 1.97 -18.44
CA SER A 20 -1.38 2.15 -19.51
C SER A 20 -1.04 1.29 -20.73
N TYR A 21 0.22 1.23 -21.13
CA TYR A 21 0.70 0.36 -22.18
C TYR A 21 0.45 -1.11 -21.87
N LEU A 22 0.78 -1.58 -20.66
CA LEU A 22 0.52 -2.95 -20.18
C LEU A 22 -0.98 -3.28 -20.10
N VAL A 23 -1.83 -2.29 -19.82
CA VAL A 23 -3.29 -2.45 -19.80
C VAL A 23 -3.88 -2.51 -21.22
N LEU A 24 -3.39 -1.67 -22.14
CA LEU A 24 -3.95 -1.53 -23.49
C LEU A 24 -3.41 -2.55 -24.49
N PHE A 25 -2.22 -3.11 -24.25
CA PHE A 25 -1.54 -4.02 -25.19
C PHE A 25 -2.16 -5.43 -25.19
N GLN A 26 -3.46 -5.53 -25.53
CA GLN A 26 -4.14 -6.80 -25.84
C GLN A 26 -4.69 -6.85 -27.26
N THR A 27 -4.09 -6.15 -28.18
CA THR A 27 -4.38 -6.40 -29.58
C THR A 27 -3.12 -7.00 -30.22
N THR A 28 -3.27 -8.24 -30.68
CA THR A 28 -2.30 -8.97 -31.51
C THR A 28 -1.24 -9.84 -30.83
N VAL A 29 -1.67 -10.89 -30.12
CA VAL A 29 -1.04 -12.19 -30.33
C VAL A 29 -2.14 -13.13 -30.82
N ARG A 30 -2.42 -13.09 -32.10
CA ARG A 30 -3.07 -14.19 -32.83
C ARG A 30 -1.99 -15.24 -33.00
N ALA A 31 -2.06 -16.33 -32.28
CA ALA A 31 -1.46 -17.57 -32.75
C ALA A 31 -2.21 -17.98 -34.00
N GLN A 32 -1.50 -18.05 -35.12
CA GLN A 32 -1.96 -18.77 -36.29
C GLN A 32 -1.93 -20.27 -35.95
N ASP A 33 -3.09 -20.83 -35.68
CA ASP A 33 -3.31 -22.25 -35.77
C ASP A 33 -4.04 -22.50 -37.09
N ASP A 34 -3.37 -23.23 -37.97
CA ASP A 34 -3.92 -23.73 -39.21
C ASP A 34 -5.10 -24.65 -38.94
N LYS A 35 -6.21 -24.37 -39.60
CA LYS A 35 -7.46 -25.09 -39.44
C LYS A 35 -7.59 -26.21 -40.44
N GLU A 36 -7.86 -27.38 -39.94
CA GLU A 36 -8.72 -28.34 -40.63
C GLU A 36 -10.18 -28.09 -40.27
N GLU A 37 -11.04 -27.87 -41.27
CA GLU A 37 -12.49 -27.69 -41.11
C GLU A 37 -13.13 -29.05 -40.86
N THR A 38 -13.53 -29.33 -39.64
CA THR A 38 -14.54 -30.34 -39.34
C THR A 38 -15.82 -29.62 -38.84
N LYS A 39 -16.90 -29.82 -39.58
CA LYS A 39 -18.24 -29.33 -39.24
C LYS A 39 -18.75 -30.07 -38.01
N GLU A 40 -18.65 -29.47 -36.83
CA GLU A 40 -19.31 -29.92 -35.63
C GLU A 40 -20.46 -28.99 -35.20
N ALA A 41 -21.52 -29.61 -34.64
CA ALA A 41 -22.73 -28.96 -34.13
C ALA A 41 -22.42 -27.80 -33.17
N PRO A 42 -23.33 -26.79 -32.97
CA PRO A 42 -23.03 -25.58 -32.22
C PRO A 42 -22.71 -25.90 -30.77
N ALA A 43 -21.41 -25.94 -30.45
CA ALA A 43 -20.94 -26.10 -29.08
C ALA A 43 -21.45 -24.95 -28.20
N LYS A 44 -22.13 -25.26 -27.10
CA LYS A 44 -22.55 -24.31 -26.07
C LYS A 44 -21.34 -23.45 -25.72
N LYS A 45 -21.37 -22.14 -26.02
CA LYS A 45 -20.29 -21.17 -25.70
C LYS A 45 -19.89 -21.35 -24.25
N ALA A 46 -18.70 -21.87 -24.01
CA ALA A 46 -18.16 -22.10 -22.68
C ALA A 46 -18.17 -20.76 -21.90
N LYS A 47 -18.78 -20.74 -20.71
CA LYS A 47 -18.82 -19.53 -19.86
C LYS A 47 -17.39 -19.15 -19.51
N VAL A 48 -16.91 -18.00 -20.02
CA VAL A 48 -15.57 -17.47 -19.72
C VAL A 48 -15.46 -17.20 -18.23
N LYS A 49 -14.51 -17.87 -17.57
CA LYS A 49 -14.30 -17.75 -16.12
C LYS A 49 -13.43 -16.52 -15.80
N PRO A 50 -13.69 -15.81 -14.70
CA PRO A 50 -12.81 -14.75 -14.20
C PRO A 50 -11.39 -15.26 -13.93
N VAL A 51 -10.41 -14.37 -14.09
CA VAL A 51 -9.01 -14.65 -13.78
C VAL A 51 -8.86 -14.88 -12.28
N LYS A 52 -8.25 -16.00 -11.90
CA LYS A 52 -7.98 -16.34 -10.51
C LYS A 52 -6.58 -15.84 -10.10
N ASN A 53 -6.45 -15.47 -8.82
CA ASN A 53 -5.15 -15.17 -8.18
C ASN A 53 -4.34 -14.13 -8.95
N THR A 54 -4.92 -12.94 -9.19
CA THR A 54 -4.17 -11.79 -9.68
C THR A 54 -3.02 -11.49 -8.71
N PHE A 55 -3.29 -11.45 -7.41
CA PHE A 55 -2.33 -11.58 -6.34
C PHE A 55 -2.69 -12.78 -5.47
N GLN A 56 -1.71 -13.35 -4.78
CA GLN A 56 -1.92 -14.53 -3.94
C GLN A 56 -2.44 -14.12 -2.55
N SER A 57 -1.88 -13.03 -2.00
CA SER A 57 -2.24 -12.47 -0.71
C SER A 57 -3.15 -11.25 -0.85
N VAL A 58 -3.88 -10.93 0.21
CA VAL A 58 -4.67 -9.71 0.38
C VAL A 58 -3.76 -8.47 0.50
N TRP A 59 -2.51 -8.70 0.96
CA TRP A 59 -1.47 -7.69 1.11
C TRP A 59 -0.34 -7.87 0.11
N ILE A 60 0.19 -6.78 -0.41
CA ILE A 60 1.49 -6.70 -1.08
C ILE A 60 2.33 -5.72 -0.28
N ILE A 61 3.10 -6.27 0.66
CA ILE A 61 3.90 -5.57 1.68
C ILE A 61 3.00 -4.72 2.59
N ASP A 62 2.79 -3.43 2.32
CA ASP A 62 1.97 -2.50 3.10
C ASP A 62 0.71 -2.02 2.36
N ASN A 63 0.59 -2.30 1.08
CA ASN A 63 -0.59 -1.99 0.30
C ASN A 63 -1.58 -3.16 0.21
N GLN A 64 -2.85 -2.83 0.15
CA GLN A 64 -3.89 -3.81 -0.17
C GLN A 64 -3.79 -4.23 -1.63
N THR A 65 -4.02 -5.51 -1.92
CA THR A 65 -4.19 -5.99 -3.28
C THR A 65 -5.66 -5.95 -3.70
N VAL A 66 -5.90 -6.12 -5.01
CA VAL A 66 -7.26 -6.24 -5.56
C VAL A 66 -7.99 -7.50 -5.06
N THR A 67 -7.27 -8.44 -4.44
CA THR A 67 -7.80 -9.73 -4.00
C THR A 67 -8.73 -9.56 -2.79
N VAL A 68 -9.93 -10.10 -2.89
CA VAL A 68 -10.90 -10.25 -1.80
C VAL A 68 -11.12 -11.75 -1.59
N PRO A 69 -10.97 -12.27 -0.36
CA PRO A 69 -11.23 -13.68 -0.06
C PRO A 69 -12.68 -14.07 -0.36
N ILE A 70 -12.91 -15.36 -0.55
CA ILE A 70 -14.28 -15.90 -0.76
C ILE A 70 -15.12 -15.77 0.51
N LYS A 71 -16.44 -15.80 0.35
CA LYS A 71 -17.38 -15.80 1.49
C LYS A 71 -17.01 -16.87 2.51
N GLY A 72 -17.08 -16.54 3.80
CA GLY A 72 -16.79 -17.42 4.92
C GLY A 72 -15.31 -17.47 5.29
N THR A 73 -14.42 -16.78 4.55
CA THR A 73 -13.01 -16.74 4.89
C THR A 73 -12.76 -15.78 6.04
N PHE A 74 -12.10 -16.27 7.08
CA PHE A 74 -11.48 -15.50 8.15
C PHE A 74 -9.98 -15.39 7.88
N GLU A 75 -9.40 -14.21 8.10
CA GLU A 75 -7.98 -13.93 7.92
C GLU A 75 -7.41 -13.29 9.18
N MET A 76 -6.23 -13.72 9.58
CA MET A 76 -5.38 -13.04 10.55
C MET A 76 -4.10 -12.60 9.86
N ASP A 77 -3.70 -11.36 10.07
CA ASP A 77 -2.42 -10.82 9.61
C ASP A 77 -1.57 -10.28 10.77
N ILE A 78 -0.28 -10.56 10.69
CA ILE A 78 0.76 -10.02 11.56
C ILE A 78 1.70 -9.24 10.67
N GLN A 79 1.82 -7.95 10.90
CA GLN A 79 2.76 -7.09 10.19
C GLN A 79 3.80 -6.57 11.18
N HIS A 80 5.08 -6.71 10.84
CA HIS A 80 6.18 -6.32 11.71
C HIS A 80 7.22 -5.50 10.95
N ARG A 81 7.72 -4.44 11.59
CA ARG A 81 8.83 -3.60 11.12
C ARG A 81 9.85 -3.49 12.22
N PHE A 82 11.10 -3.82 11.90
CA PHE A 82 12.25 -3.59 12.77
C PHE A 82 12.71 -2.13 12.67
N GLY A 83 13.82 -1.78 13.29
CA GLY A 83 14.46 -0.48 13.11
C GLY A 83 15.17 -0.35 11.76
N THR A 84 15.83 0.80 11.54
CA THR A 84 16.58 1.04 10.31
C THR A 84 17.88 0.24 10.29
N VAL A 85 18.29 -0.23 9.12
CA VAL A 85 19.54 -0.99 8.93
C VAL A 85 20.80 -0.11 9.02
N GLN A 86 20.65 1.22 9.17
CA GLN A 86 21.76 2.19 9.05
C GLN A 86 22.84 2.05 10.11
N LYS A 87 22.50 1.63 11.31
CA LYS A 87 23.48 1.44 12.39
C LYS A 87 24.32 0.17 12.23
N GLY A 88 23.99 -0.66 11.24
CA GLY A 88 24.72 -1.89 10.96
C GLY A 88 24.80 -2.82 12.16
N TYR A 89 26.00 -3.21 12.54
CA TYR A 89 26.22 -4.15 13.63
C TYR A 89 25.89 -3.59 15.03
N GLU A 90 25.87 -2.27 15.22
CA GLU A 90 25.62 -1.67 16.54
C GLU A 90 24.24 -2.03 17.13
N ASP A 91 23.22 -2.14 16.27
CA ASP A 91 21.88 -2.59 16.67
C ASP A 91 21.44 -3.84 15.88
N PHE A 92 22.42 -4.56 15.33
CA PHE A 92 22.21 -5.75 14.50
C PHE A 92 21.23 -5.47 13.37
N TRP A 93 21.55 -4.44 12.54
CA TRP A 93 20.72 -3.99 11.40
C TRP A 93 19.26 -3.69 11.78
N GLY A 94 19.05 -3.09 12.95
CA GLY A 94 17.75 -2.65 13.43
C GLY A 94 16.94 -3.72 14.16
N PHE A 95 17.45 -4.96 14.31
CA PHE A 95 16.73 -6.02 15.04
C PHE A 95 16.59 -5.71 16.54
N PHE A 96 17.57 -5.04 17.15
CA PHE A 96 17.55 -4.64 18.55
C PHE A 96 16.94 -3.24 18.78
N ALA A 97 16.61 -2.52 17.70
CA ALA A 97 15.93 -1.24 17.80
C ALA A 97 14.43 -1.44 18.13
N PRO A 98 13.74 -0.39 18.64
CA PRO A 98 12.31 -0.45 18.85
C PRO A 98 11.55 -0.84 17.58
N SER A 99 10.74 -1.89 17.67
CA SER A 99 9.95 -2.41 16.56
C SER A 99 8.50 -1.89 16.57
N ASN A 100 7.85 -1.93 15.41
CA ASN A 100 6.43 -1.70 15.27
C ASN A 100 5.72 -2.97 14.80
N ILE A 101 4.55 -3.25 15.37
CA ILE A 101 3.74 -4.42 15.03
C ILE A 101 2.29 -4.02 14.88
N ARG A 102 1.60 -4.64 13.91
CA ARG A 102 0.15 -4.61 13.76
C ARG A 102 -0.38 -6.03 13.72
N LEU A 103 -1.44 -6.26 14.49
CA LEU A 103 -2.26 -7.47 14.43
C LEU A 103 -3.59 -7.10 13.78
N GLY A 104 -3.93 -7.79 12.71
CA GLY A 104 -5.16 -7.58 11.96
C GLY A 104 -6.00 -8.84 11.90
N PHE A 105 -7.31 -8.65 11.88
CA PHE A 105 -8.30 -9.69 11.69
C PHE A 105 -9.30 -9.23 10.65
N SER A 106 -9.61 -10.06 9.68
CA SER A 106 -10.63 -9.75 8.70
C SER A 106 -11.53 -10.95 8.38
N TYR A 107 -12.72 -10.65 7.88
CA TYR A 107 -13.72 -11.65 7.53
C TYR A 107 -14.45 -11.24 6.25
N SER A 108 -14.76 -12.22 5.42
CA SER A 108 -15.57 -12.04 4.20
C SER A 108 -16.99 -12.56 4.40
N PRO A 109 -17.95 -11.70 4.84
CA PRO A 109 -19.32 -12.13 5.12
C PRO A 109 -20.09 -12.52 3.86
N ILE A 110 -19.77 -11.90 2.74
CA ILE A 110 -20.33 -12.18 1.42
C ILE A 110 -19.22 -12.18 0.37
N ASN A 111 -19.50 -12.75 -0.80
CA ASN A 111 -18.58 -12.65 -1.92
C ASN A 111 -18.29 -11.19 -2.26
N ARG A 112 -17.03 -10.86 -2.56
CA ARG A 112 -16.52 -9.54 -2.94
C ARG A 112 -16.39 -8.53 -1.80
N LEU A 113 -16.82 -8.81 -0.57
CA LEU A 113 -16.67 -7.91 0.57
C LEU A 113 -15.78 -8.56 1.62
N ASN A 114 -14.76 -7.83 2.06
CA ASN A 114 -13.93 -8.15 3.21
C ASN A 114 -13.98 -6.98 4.18
N ILE A 115 -14.23 -7.25 5.46
CA ILE A 115 -14.23 -6.26 6.55
C ILE A 115 -13.17 -6.66 7.56
N GLY A 116 -12.50 -5.70 8.19
CA GLY A 116 -11.41 -5.99 9.10
C GLY A 116 -11.25 -4.98 10.22
N ILE A 117 -10.55 -5.42 11.26
CA ILE A 117 -10.11 -4.61 12.39
C ILE A 117 -8.63 -4.87 12.64
N GLY A 118 -7.93 -3.91 13.21
CA GLY A 118 -6.52 -4.06 13.56
C GLY A 118 -6.11 -3.22 14.74
N ILE A 119 -5.02 -3.63 15.36
CA ILE A 119 -4.35 -2.88 16.42
C ILE A 119 -2.88 -2.72 16.09
N THR A 120 -2.37 -1.50 16.22
CA THR A 120 -0.97 -1.16 15.93
C THR A 120 -0.29 -0.62 17.18
N LYS A 121 0.90 -1.14 17.50
CA LYS A 121 1.68 -0.73 18.69
C LYS A 121 1.98 0.77 18.69
N ARG A 122 2.49 1.29 17.55
CA ARG A 122 2.79 2.72 17.45
C ARG A 122 1.53 3.54 17.57
N ASN A 123 1.54 4.53 18.44
CA ASN A 123 0.40 5.39 18.77
C ASN A 123 -0.82 4.66 19.32
N MET A 124 -0.69 3.38 19.70
CA MET A 124 -1.81 2.55 20.19
C MET A 124 -3.03 2.68 19.26
N LEU A 125 -2.81 2.60 17.95
CA LEU A 125 -3.85 2.78 16.95
C LEU A 125 -4.77 1.57 16.87
N TRP A 126 -6.07 1.82 16.84
CA TRP A 126 -7.09 0.86 16.41
C TRP A 126 -7.56 1.24 15.02
N ASP A 127 -7.72 0.29 14.15
CA ASP A 127 -8.24 0.55 12.80
C ASP A 127 -9.38 -0.41 12.45
N ALA A 128 -10.31 0.10 11.64
CA ALA A 128 -11.36 -0.66 10.98
C ALA A 128 -11.25 -0.47 9.47
N SER A 129 -11.53 -1.50 8.71
CA SER A 129 -11.38 -1.46 7.26
C SER A 129 -12.50 -2.21 6.53
N ALA A 130 -12.72 -1.83 5.29
CA ALA A 130 -13.57 -2.57 4.37
C ALA A 130 -12.97 -2.53 2.96
N LYS A 131 -13.08 -3.64 2.24
CA LYS A 131 -12.65 -3.77 0.84
C LYS A 131 -13.73 -4.45 0.02
N TYR A 132 -14.09 -3.84 -1.11
CA TYR A 132 -15.09 -4.37 -2.03
C TYR A 132 -14.51 -4.56 -3.43
N ALA A 133 -14.63 -5.77 -3.98
CA ALA A 133 -14.23 -6.08 -5.35
C ALA A 133 -15.35 -5.69 -6.33
N VAL A 134 -15.12 -4.58 -7.06
CA VAL A 134 -16.10 -3.99 -7.99
C VAL A 134 -16.13 -4.79 -9.30
N ILE A 135 -14.94 -5.04 -9.88
CA ILE A 135 -14.75 -5.72 -11.15
C ILE A 135 -13.67 -6.78 -10.98
N THR A 136 -13.86 -7.95 -11.59
CA THR A 136 -12.84 -9.00 -11.66
C THR A 136 -12.41 -9.18 -13.10
N GLN A 137 -11.12 -9.15 -13.36
CA GLN A 137 -10.54 -9.39 -14.69
C GLN A 137 -11.12 -10.66 -15.30
N THR A 138 -11.68 -10.55 -16.49
CA THR A 138 -12.32 -11.65 -17.22
C THR A 138 -11.94 -11.53 -18.68
N PRO A 139 -11.36 -12.56 -19.30
CA PRO A 139 -11.00 -12.53 -20.72
C PRO A 139 -12.18 -12.08 -21.57
N HIS A 140 -11.92 -11.27 -22.58
CA HIS A 140 -12.90 -10.71 -23.52
C HIS A 140 -14.03 -9.87 -22.92
N LYS A 141 -14.01 -9.62 -21.57
CA LYS A 141 -15.05 -8.81 -20.89
C LYS A 141 -14.46 -7.64 -20.12
N TYR A 142 -13.53 -7.91 -19.18
CA TYR A 142 -12.90 -6.90 -18.34
C TYR A 142 -11.38 -7.08 -18.37
N PRO A 143 -10.61 -6.09 -18.84
CA PRO A 143 -9.15 -6.21 -18.96
C PRO A 143 -8.41 -6.12 -17.63
N VAL A 144 -9.05 -5.61 -16.58
CA VAL A 144 -8.50 -5.38 -15.24
C VAL A 144 -9.46 -5.83 -14.16
N SER A 145 -8.94 -6.03 -12.95
CA SER A 145 -9.72 -6.11 -11.71
C SER A 145 -9.69 -4.76 -11.00
N VAL A 146 -10.80 -4.39 -10.36
CA VAL A 146 -10.94 -3.15 -9.60
C VAL A 146 -11.52 -3.45 -8.24
N SER A 147 -10.89 -2.95 -7.18
CA SER A 147 -11.42 -3.00 -5.81
C SER A 147 -11.33 -1.63 -5.16
N TYR A 148 -12.21 -1.36 -4.23
CA TYR A 148 -12.19 -0.15 -3.41
C TYR A 148 -11.94 -0.52 -1.96
N TYR A 149 -10.96 0.13 -1.34
CA TYR A 149 -10.54 -0.09 0.04
C TYR A 149 -10.69 1.19 0.85
N VAL A 150 -11.20 1.04 2.06
CA VAL A 150 -11.27 2.10 3.06
C VAL A 150 -10.71 1.61 4.37
N ASN A 151 -10.05 2.51 5.11
CA ASN A 151 -9.59 2.27 6.47
C ASN A 151 -9.84 3.52 7.31
N MET A 152 -10.30 3.33 8.53
CA MET A 152 -10.42 4.36 9.54
C MET A 152 -9.56 3.95 10.74
N ALA A 153 -8.74 4.86 11.25
CA ALA A 153 -7.94 4.59 12.44
C ALA A 153 -8.22 5.63 13.54
N TYR A 154 -8.12 5.17 14.78
CA TYR A 154 -8.32 5.95 15.99
C TYR A 154 -7.10 5.84 16.90
N ASP A 155 -6.52 6.97 17.27
CA ASP A 155 -5.36 7.08 18.17
C ASP A 155 -5.81 7.05 19.61
N THR A 156 -5.48 5.95 20.33
CA THR A 156 -5.92 5.75 21.72
C THR A 156 -4.86 6.15 22.75
N ARG A 157 -3.76 6.79 22.35
CA ARG A 157 -2.74 7.25 23.29
C ARG A 157 -3.34 8.12 24.39
N LYS A 158 -2.81 7.96 25.60
CA LYS A 158 -3.16 8.86 26.72
C LYS A 158 -2.63 10.25 26.43
N ASP A 159 -3.49 11.24 26.51
CA ASP A 159 -3.17 12.66 26.34
C ASP A 159 -3.91 13.44 27.44
N LYS A 160 -3.34 13.40 28.66
CA LYS A 160 -3.96 13.98 29.86
C LYS A 160 -4.11 15.48 29.76
N ASP A 161 -3.11 16.14 29.19
CA ASP A 161 -3.03 17.60 29.11
C ASP A 161 -3.67 18.16 27.84
N LYS A 162 -4.26 17.28 27.02
CA LYS A 162 -4.82 17.64 25.70
C LYS A 162 -3.84 18.40 24.80
N SER A 163 -2.55 18.08 24.95
CA SER A 163 -1.46 18.71 24.19
C SER A 163 -1.38 18.22 22.75
N ILE A 164 -1.88 17.00 22.48
CA ILE A 164 -1.91 16.39 21.14
C ILE A 164 -3.30 16.55 20.51
N PHE A 165 -4.35 16.26 21.28
CA PHE A 165 -5.73 16.23 20.81
C PHE A 165 -6.66 17.04 21.71
N LYS A 166 -7.11 18.19 21.24
CA LYS A 166 -8.09 19.02 21.96
C LYS A 166 -9.47 18.35 22.01
N TYR A 167 -9.85 17.67 20.90
CA TYR A 167 -11.15 17.01 20.74
C TYR A 167 -10.96 15.53 20.36
N GLN A 168 -11.91 14.68 20.71
CA GLN A 168 -11.87 13.25 20.39
C GLN A 168 -11.87 12.98 18.88
N SER A 169 -12.57 13.80 18.10
CA SER A 169 -12.59 13.70 16.64
C SER A 169 -11.21 13.88 15.99
N GLN A 170 -10.30 14.62 16.64
CA GLN A 170 -8.93 14.83 16.15
C GLN A 170 -8.07 13.57 16.18
N ARG A 171 -8.48 12.54 16.95
CA ARG A 171 -7.82 11.23 17.01
C ARG A 171 -8.08 10.35 15.80
N MET A 172 -9.01 10.74 14.93
CA MET A 172 -9.43 9.96 13.78
C MET A 172 -8.63 10.29 12.54
N SER A 173 -8.34 9.26 11.76
CA SER A 173 -7.74 9.36 10.44
C SER A 173 -8.41 8.39 9.47
N PHE A 174 -8.44 8.72 8.19
CA PHE A 174 -9.13 7.98 7.16
C PHE A 174 -8.23 7.74 5.96
N PHE A 175 -8.45 6.62 5.31
CA PHE A 175 -7.75 6.23 4.10
C PHE A 175 -8.73 5.65 3.08
N HIS A 176 -8.61 6.11 1.84
CA HIS A 176 -9.39 5.63 0.70
C HIS A 176 -8.43 5.25 -0.42
N GLN A 177 -8.64 4.10 -1.03
CA GLN A 177 -7.79 3.63 -2.12
C GLN A 177 -8.61 2.93 -3.19
N LEU A 178 -8.45 3.35 -4.44
CA LEU A 178 -8.97 2.66 -5.60
C LEU A 178 -7.86 1.76 -6.16
N ILE A 179 -8.07 0.46 -6.13
CA ILE A 179 -7.07 -0.54 -6.51
C ILE A 179 -7.42 -1.07 -7.90
N ILE A 180 -6.53 -0.88 -8.86
CA ILE A 180 -6.68 -1.34 -10.24
C ILE A 180 -5.52 -2.28 -10.54
N ALA A 181 -5.83 -3.53 -10.85
CA ALA A 181 -4.81 -4.55 -11.03
C ALA A 181 -5.05 -5.41 -12.27
N ARG A 182 -3.97 -5.91 -12.82
CA ARG A 182 -3.99 -6.83 -13.96
C ARG A 182 -3.02 -7.98 -13.74
N LYS A 183 -3.50 -9.18 -13.96
CA LYS A 183 -2.65 -10.35 -14.20
C LYS A 183 -2.27 -10.34 -15.67
N VAL A 184 -1.03 -9.91 -15.96
CA VAL A 184 -0.52 -9.75 -17.33
C VAL A 184 -0.19 -11.11 -17.92
N THR A 185 0.48 -11.97 -17.12
CA THR A 185 0.78 -13.36 -17.48
C THR A 185 0.49 -14.28 -16.29
N ASN A 186 0.68 -15.58 -16.44
CA ASN A 186 0.56 -16.52 -15.32
C ASN A 186 1.58 -16.29 -14.20
N LYS A 187 2.68 -15.55 -14.50
CA LYS A 187 3.75 -15.26 -13.55
C LYS A 187 3.77 -13.80 -13.11
N PHE A 188 3.25 -12.86 -13.90
CA PHE A 188 3.41 -11.43 -13.67
C PHE A 188 2.07 -10.73 -13.46
N SER A 189 1.98 -10.00 -12.36
CA SER A 189 0.84 -9.15 -12.00
C SER A 189 1.32 -7.77 -11.63
N VAL A 190 0.53 -6.75 -12.00
CA VAL A 190 0.78 -5.34 -11.70
C VAL A 190 -0.46 -4.70 -11.12
N GLN A 191 -0.24 -3.66 -10.32
CA GLN A 191 -1.30 -2.89 -9.69
C GLN A 191 -0.93 -1.41 -9.67
N VAL A 192 -1.92 -0.55 -9.87
CA VAL A 192 -1.85 0.88 -9.59
C VAL A 192 -2.99 1.22 -8.64
N ALA A 193 -2.70 2.05 -7.63
CA ALA A 193 -3.68 2.34 -6.60
C ALA A 193 -3.57 3.80 -6.13
N PRO A 194 -4.30 4.74 -6.75
CA PRO A 194 -4.46 6.09 -6.22
C PRO A 194 -5.15 6.05 -4.86
N SER A 195 -4.69 6.91 -3.95
CA SER A 195 -5.17 6.96 -2.57
C SER A 195 -5.31 8.37 -2.04
N LEU A 196 -6.21 8.53 -1.09
CA LEU A 196 -6.43 9.72 -0.29
C LEU A 196 -6.29 9.35 1.19
N SER A 197 -5.35 10.00 1.88
CA SER A 197 -5.23 9.95 3.34
C SER A 197 -5.77 11.25 3.93
N HIS A 198 -6.59 11.15 4.98
CA HIS A 198 -7.13 12.29 5.71
C HIS A 198 -6.80 12.16 7.19
N GLN A 199 -6.33 13.25 7.79
CA GLN A 199 -6.10 13.36 9.23
C GLN A 199 -6.97 14.47 9.78
N ASN A 200 -7.70 14.20 10.86
CA ASN A 200 -8.49 15.25 11.55
C ASN A 200 -7.61 16.20 12.38
N ALA A 201 -6.37 15.81 12.65
CA ALA A 201 -5.35 16.65 13.26
C ALA A 201 -4.02 16.45 12.54
N VAL A 202 -3.32 17.54 12.28
CA VAL A 202 -1.97 17.54 11.70
C VAL A 202 -1.04 18.36 12.59
N ASN A 203 0.25 18.08 12.50
CA ASN A 203 1.26 18.85 13.22
C ASN A 203 1.24 20.31 12.80
N GLY A 204 1.54 21.18 13.75
CA GLY A 204 1.68 22.60 13.56
C GLY A 204 2.48 23.21 14.72
N TYR A 205 2.86 24.47 14.57
CA TYR A 205 3.54 25.23 15.59
C TYR A 205 2.97 26.66 15.70
N TYR A 206 3.20 27.28 16.85
CA TYR A 206 2.79 28.64 17.08
C TYR A 206 3.84 29.60 16.51
N ILE A 207 3.39 30.58 15.72
CA ILE A 207 4.20 31.72 15.31
C ILE A 207 3.69 32.92 16.09
N LYS A 208 4.57 33.56 16.85
CA LYS A 208 4.29 34.83 17.50
C LYS A 208 4.59 35.94 16.49
N ASN A 209 3.58 36.65 16.08
CA ASN A 209 3.70 37.84 15.21
C ASN A 209 3.34 39.09 16.01
N ASP A 210 4.23 40.07 16.04
CA ASP A 210 4.04 41.29 16.82
C ASP A 210 2.83 42.13 16.34
N SER A 211 2.40 41.95 15.10
CA SER A 211 1.28 42.71 14.50
C SER A 211 -0.07 42.01 14.58
N THR A 212 -0.11 40.65 14.57
CA THR A 212 -1.35 39.86 14.48
C THR A 212 -1.57 38.96 15.68
N GLY A 213 -0.63 38.92 16.63
CA GLY A 213 -0.67 38.03 17.78
C GLY A 213 -0.14 36.62 17.48
N THR A 214 -0.60 35.64 18.23
CA THR A 214 -0.13 34.24 18.08
C THR A 214 -0.98 33.51 17.04
N GLU A 215 -0.37 33.08 15.96
CA GLU A 215 -0.99 32.27 14.90
C GLU A 215 -0.52 30.81 14.96
N ILE A 216 -1.40 29.89 14.53
CA ILE A 216 -1.04 28.46 14.38
C ILE A 216 -0.62 28.22 12.94
N TYR A 217 0.63 27.89 12.73
CA TYR A 217 1.14 27.46 11.42
C TYR A 217 1.03 25.94 11.31
N LYS A 218 0.31 25.45 10.31
CA LYS A 218 0.15 24.01 10.03
C LYS A 218 1.27 23.55 9.11
N GLU A 219 2.11 22.64 9.59
CA GLU A 219 3.21 22.04 8.79
C GLU A 219 2.66 21.21 7.61
N MET A 220 1.48 20.63 7.77
CA MET A 220 0.90 19.70 6.82
C MET A 220 -0.57 20.02 6.52
N LYS A 221 -1.03 19.63 5.34
CA LYS A 221 -2.45 19.66 4.97
C LYS A 221 -3.16 18.43 5.55
N PHE A 222 -4.44 18.56 5.87
CA PHE A 222 -5.27 17.44 6.35
C PHE A 222 -5.42 16.32 5.33
N ASN A 223 -5.47 16.66 4.04
CA ASN A 223 -5.62 15.73 2.93
C ASN A 223 -4.28 15.49 2.23
N HIS A 224 -3.99 14.24 1.93
CA HIS A 224 -2.80 13.82 1.21
C HIS A 224 -3.17 12.81 0.13
N PHE A 225 -2.89 13.15 -1.11
CA PHE A 225 -3.03 12.27 -2.27
C PHE A 225 -1.70 11.59 -2.56
N ALA A 226 -1.76 10.31 -2.84
CA ALA A 226 -0.63 9.50 -3.28
C ALA A 226 -1.09 8.50 -4.35
N ILE A 227 -0.12 7.93 -5.06
CA ILE A 227 -0.37 6.85 -6.02
C ILE A 227 0.64 5.74 -5.79
N ALA A 228 0.14 4.52 -5.59
CA ALA A 228 0.94 3.33 -5.41
C ALA A 228 1.08 2.56 -6.73
N PHE A 229 2.28 2.02 -6.98
CA PHE A 229 2.59 1.09 -8.06
C PHE A 229 3.15 -0.17 -7.45
N SER A 230 2.52 -1.31 -7.70
CA SER A 230 2.94 -2.59 -7.14
C SER A 230 3.12 -3.62 -8.25
N GLY A 231 4.12 -4.48 -8.08
CA GLY A 231 4.43 -5.57 -8.99
C GLY A 231 4.72 -6.85 -8.24
N ARG A 232 4.28 -7.97 -8.80
CA ARG A 232 4.55 -9.31 -8.30
C ARG A 232 4.96 -10.22 -9.44
N TYR A 233 6.13 -10.85 -9.29
CA TYR A 233 6.61 -11.84 -10.25
C TYR A 233 6.83 -13.19 -9.58
N LYS A 234 6.10 -14.20 -10.05
CA LYS A 234 6.15 -15.58 -9.55
C LYS A 234 7.39 -16.31 -10.10
N ILE A 235 8.29 -16.70 -9.20
CA ILE A 235 9.52 -17.44 -9.54
C ILE A 235 9.21 -18.94 -9.62
N THR A 236 8.59 -19.49 -8.56
CA THR A 236 8.20 -20.90 -8.46
C THR A 236 6.70 -21.05 -8.22
N GLY A 237 6.22 -22.28 -7.98
CA GLY A 237 4.83 -22.56 -7.58
C GLY A 237 4.40 -21.78 -6.35
N THR A 238 5.30 -21.59 -5.39
CA THR A 238 5.04 -21.01 -4.07
C THR A 238 5.73 -19.69 -3.83
N MET A 239 6.80 -19.35 -4.56
CA MET A 239 7.63 -18.15 -4.32
C MET A 239 7.39 -17.08 -5.38
N ALA A 240 7.41 -15.82 -4.93
CA ALA A 240 7.37 -14.65 -5.79
C ALA A 240 8.26 -13.53 -5.24
N VAL A 241 8.77 -12.67 -6.13
CA VAL A 241 9.33 -11.37 -5.76
C VAL A 241 8.26 -10.31 -5.84
N MET A 242 8.37 -9.30 -5.00
CA MET A 242 7.44 -8.20 -4.90
C MET A 242 8.18 -6.86 -4.89
N VAL A 243 7.54 -5.85 -5.44
CA VAL A 243 7.96 -4.45 -5.32
C VAL A 243 6.72 -3.59 -5.10
N ASN A 244 6.87 -2.58 -4.26
CA ASN A 244 5.85 -1.57 -4.04
C ASN A 244 6.50 -0.19 -3.97
N TYR A 245 5.88 0.81 -4.62
CA TYR A 245 6.34 2.19 -4.64
C TYR A 245 5.14 3.12 -4.54
N ASP A 246 5.08 3.93 -3.48
CA ASP A 246 4.04 4.92 -3.27
C ASP A 246 4.62 6.32 -3.46
N GLN A 247 4.09 7.04 -4.44
CA GLN A 247 4.48 8.40 -4.75
C GLN A 247 3.54 9.39 -4.07
N PRO A 248 4.03 10.23 -3.13
CA PRO A 248 3.29 11.38 -2.63
C PRO A 248 3.01 12.38 -3.76
N LEU A 249 1.76 12.84 -3.89
CA LEU A 249 1.34 13.83 -4.88
C LEU A 249 1.04 15.20 -4.25
N THR A 250 0.57 15.21 -3.00
CA THR A 250 0.27 16.44 -2.28
C THR A 250 1.56 17.06 -1.75
N LYS A 251 1.75 18.35 -2.02
CA LYS A 251 2.79 19.18 -1.36
C LYS A 251 2.21 19.80 -0.11
N HIS A 252 2.90 19.63 1.00
CA HIS A 252 2.63 20.26 2.28
C HIS A 252 3.44 21.56 2.44
N ALA A 253 3.09 22.35 3.45
CA ALA A 253 3.72 23.65 3.66
C ALA A 253 5.20 23.52 4.05
N ASP A 254 5.52 22.58 4.92
CA ASP A 254 6.87 22.39 5.46
C ASP A 254 7.32 20.92 5.36
N LYS A 255 6.74 20.02 6.14
CA LYS A 255 7.15 18.62 6.19
C LYS A 255 6.47 17.78 5.10
N ASN A 256 7.25 17.43 4.08
CA ASN A 256 6.79 16.56 3.01
C ASN A 256 7.27 15.12 3.25
N PRO A 257 6.39 14.11 3.11
CA PRO A 257 6.79 12.72 3.25
C PRO A 257 7.71 12.28 2.12
N SER A 258 8.64 11.38 2.44
CA SER A 258 9.41 10.64 1.44
C SER A 258 8.50 9.63 0.74
N PRO A 259 8.78 9.27 -0.54
CA PRO A 259 8.11 8.15 -1.19
C PRO A 259 8.32 6.86 -0.41
N ASN A 260 7.32 5.98 -0.38
CA ASN A 260 7.46 4.65 0.19
C ASN A 260 7.98 3.70 -0.89
N LEU A 261 9.12 3.08 -0.67
CA LEU A 261 9.70 2.06 -1.54
C LEU A 261 9.94 0.80 -0.73
N SER A 262 9.46 -0.32 -1.23
CA SER A 262 9.72 -1.62 -0.63
C SER A 262 9.85 -2.72 -1.68
N PHE A 263 10.64 -3.73 -1.35
CA PHE A 263 10.86 -4.89 -2.21
C PHE A 263 11.21 -6.11 -1.36
N GLY A 264 10.79 -7.28 -1.79
CA GLY A 264 10.99 -8.50 -1.03
C GLY A 264 10.49 -9.75 -1.69
N ILE A 265 10.39 -10.79 -0.89
CA ILE A 265 10.00 -12.14 -1.30
C ILE A 265 8.72 -12.52 -0.59
N GLU A 266 7.82 -13.15 -1.32
CA GLU A 266 6.61 -13.80 -0.81
C GLU A 266 6.71 -15.32 -0.99
N VAL A 267 6.40 -16.06 0.08
CA VAL A 267 6.27 -17.51 0.06
C VAL A 267 4.84 -17.88 0.47
N ASN A 268 4.13 -18.58 -0.40
CA ASN A 268 2.74 -18.99 -0.17
C ASN A 268 2.64 -20.50 0.01
N THR A 269 1.87 -20.90 1.01
CA THR A 269 1.36 -22.26 1.20
C THR A 269 -0.15 -22.29 0.92
N SER A 270 -0.82 -23.38 1.21
CA SER A 270 -2.27 -23.49 1.02
C SER A 270 -3.08 -22.47 1.83
N SER A 271 -2.62 -22.15 3.04
CA SER A 271 -3.37 -21.28 3.99
C SER A 271 -2.55 -20.13 4.55
N HIS A 272 -1.24 -20.04 4.28
CA HIS A 272 -0.37 -18.98 4.78
C HIS A 272 0.33 -18.26 3.63
N ALA A 273 0.53 -16.94 3.82
CA ALA A 273 1.45 -16.15 3.04
C ALA A 273 2.48 -15.50 3.98
N PHE A 274 3.75 -15.70 3.65
CA PHE A 274 4.89 -15.13 4.36
C PHE A 274 5.57 -14.13 3.43
N GLN A 275 5.79 -12.91 3.90
CA GLN A 275 6.49 -11.87 3.16
C GLN A 275 7.65 -11.38 4.00
N VAL A 276 8.85 -11.35 3.45
CA VAL A 276 10.04 -10.72 4.04
C VAL A 276 10.57 -9.68 3.05
N PHE A 277 10.85 -8.50 3.53
CA PHE A 277 11.16 -7.37 2.65
C PHE A 277 12.00 -6.29 3.34
N LEU A 278 12.56 -5.41 2.52
CA LEU A 278 13.11 -4.13 2.88
C LEU A 278 12.14 -3.03 2.46
N GLY A 279 11.88 -2.07 3.34
CA GLY A 279 11.05 -0.89 3.05
C GLY A 279 11.61 0.34 3.77
N ASN A 280 11.48 1.53 3.18
CA ASN A 280 11.95 2.77 3.79
C ASN A 280 10.89 3.42 4.68
N TYR A 281 10.04 2.66 5.34
CA TYR A 281 8.98 3.17 6.20
C TYR A 281 8.74 2.26 7.40
N TYR A 282 8.32 2.87 8.50
CA TYR A 282 8.17 2.22 9.80
C TYR A 282 6.70 2.09 10.24
N ASN A 283 5.83 2.97 9.73
CA ASN A 283 4.42 2.94 10.06
C ASN A 283 3.72 1.74 9.40
N LEU A 284 2.65 1.24 10.05
CA LEU A 284 1.88 0.09 9.58
C LEU A 284 0.45 0.45 9.19
N ASN A 285 0.05 1.66 9.51
CA ASN A 285 -1.23 2.20 9.09
C ASN A 285 -1.03 3.04 7.82
N PRO A 286 -1.78 2.83 6.74
CA PRO A 286 -1.51 3.44 5.45
C PRO A 286 -1.56 4.97 5.47
N GLN A 287 -2.52 5.58 6.18
CA GLN A 287 -2.60 7.04 6.27
C GLN A 287 -1.43 7.63 7.04
N GLN A 288 -0.93 6.94 8.08
CA GLN A 288 0.26 7.37 8.81
C GLN A 288 1.52 7.22 7.97
N ASN A 289 1.60 6.15 7.19
CA ASN A 289 2.75 5.87 6.35
C ASN A 289 2.86 6.89 5.20
N ASN A 290 1.74 7.26 4.59
CA ASN A 290 1.72 8.21 3.50
C ASN A 290 2.00 9.66 3.93
N LEU A 291 1.60 10.07 5.15
CA LEU A 291 1.79 11.44 5.62
C LEU A 291 3.10 11.65 6.38
N TYR A 292 3.54 10.65 7.13
CA TYR A 292 4.61 10.83 8.12
C TYR A 292 5.87 10.02 7.84
N ASN A 293 6.04 9.50 6.62
CA ASN A 293 7.27 8.82 6.27
C ASN A 293 8.41 9.82 6.06
N THR A 294 9.37 9.82 6.97
CA THR A 294 10.58 10.66 6.92
C THR A 294 11.80 9.91 6.41
N TYR A 295 11.72 8.59 6.23
CA TYR A 295 12.85 7.78 5.80
C TYR A 295 13.06 7.92 4.29
N ALA A 296 14.23 8.42 3.91
CA ALA A 296 14.58 8.62 2.51
C ALA A 296 15.15 7.34 1.89
N PRO A 297 14.54 6.82 0.80
CA PRO A 297 15.10 5.66 0.08
C PRO A 297 16.36 6.04 -0.70
N PHE A 298 16.42 7.28 -1.20
CA PHE A 298 17.53 7.83 -1.96
C PHE A 298 18.08 9.08 -1.28
N GLY A 299 19.41 9.29 -1.35
CA GLY A 299 20.02 10.52 -0.85
C GLY A 299 19.58 11.73 -1.67
N TYR A 300 19.47 12.86 -0.99
CA TYR A 300 19.19 14.13 -1.64
C TYR A 300 19.89 15.28 -0.91
N THR A 301 20.02 16.41 -1.59
CA THR A 301 20.56 17.64 -1.00
C THR A 301 19.42 18.62 -0.75
N ASN A 302 19.33 19.13 0.45
CA ASN A 302 18.41 20.20 0.83
C ASN A 302 18.82 21.53 0.18
N TYR A 303 17.91 22.52 0.24
CA TYR A 303 18.20 23.87 -0.28
C TYR A 303 19.29 24.62 0.45
N ASP A 304 19.50 24.30 1.73
CA ASP A 304 20.58 24.83 2.56
C ASP A 304 21.94 24.17 2.30
N GLY A 305 22.02 23.25 1.30
CA GLY A 305 23.22 22.50 0.97
C GLY A 305 23.45 21.27 1.86
N SER A 306 22.66 21.04 2.89
CA SER A 306 22.79 19.85 3.74
C SER A 306 22.43 18.58 2.97
N LYS A 307 23.25 17.54 3.13
CA LYS A 307 23.02 16.23 2.48
C LYS A 307 22.23 15.32 3.41
N VAL A 308 21.13 14.78 2.90
CA VAL A 308 20.36 13.70 3.53
C VAL A 308 20.80 12.38 2.91
N ASN A 309 21.36 11.50 3.75
CA ASN A 309 21.76 10.17 3.30
C ASN A 309 20.50 9.32 3.01
N GLY A 310 20.50 8.67 1.84
CA GLY A 310 19.49 7.67 1.50
C GLY A 310 19.73 6.33 2.21
N GLY A 311 19.02 5.31 1.76
CA GLY A 311 19.18 3.95 2.27
C GLY A 311 18.59 3.73 3.66
N GLN A 312 17.64 4.56 4.08
CA GLN A 312 16.95 4.43 5.37
C GLN A 312 15.91 3.32 5.32
N PHE A 313 16.36 2.10 5.07
CA PHE A 313 15.49 0.93 5.01
C PHE A 313 15.34 0.26 6.38
N VAL A 314 14.21 -0.35 6.59
CA VAL A 314 13.91 -1.27 7.70
C VAL A 314 13.69 -2.67 7.13
N ILE A 315 14.06 -3.69 7.90
CA ILE A 315 13.64 -5.05 7.64
C ILE A 315 12.22 -5.20 8.15
N GLY A 316 11.37 -5.84 7.37
CA GLY A 316 9.99 -6.14 7.76
C GLY A 316 9.54 -7.51 7.32
N PHE A 317 8.53 -8.03 7.99
CA PHE A 317 7.83 -9.23 7.56
C PHE A 317 6.32 -9.09 7.78
N ASN A 318 5.57 -9.81 6.95
CA ASN A 318 4.13 -10.02 7.14
C ASN A 318 3.85 -11.52 7.13
N ILE A 319 2.94 -11.95 7.99
CA ILE A 319 2.40 -13.30 8.03
C ILE A 319 0.89 -13.18 7.93
N THR A 320 0.31 -13.83 6.93
CA THR A 320 -1.14 -13.89 6.75
C THR A 320 -1.56 -15.35 6.82
N ARG A 321 -2.62 -15.62 7.57
CA ARG A 321 -3.24 -16.94 7.63
C ARG A 321 -4.73 -16.85 7.32
N LEU A 322 -5.21 -17.77 6.50
CA LEU A 322 -6.60 -17.87 6.05
C LEU A 322 -7.24 -19.15 6.60
N TRP A 323 -8.49 -19.04 7.02
CA TRP A 323 -9.37 -20.15 7.38
C TRP A 323 -10.68 -20.01 6.59
N ASN A 324 -11.12 -21.08 5.95
CA ASN A 324 -12.42 -21.15 5.29
C ASN A 324 -13.36 -22.02 6.15
N PHE A 325 -14.50 -21.47 6.49
CA PHE A 325 -15.55 -22.13 7.24
C PHE A 325 -16.77 -22.37 6.37
#